data_24d7a25fa192d5ee569a988e86bc3133
#
_entry.id   24d7a25fa192d5ee569a988e86bc3133
#
_cell.length_a   1.000
_cell.length_b   1.000
_cell.length_c   1.000
_cell.angle_alpha   90.00
_cell.angle_beta   90.00
_cell.angle_gamma   90.00
#
_symmetry.space_group_name_H-M   'P 1'
#
loop_
_entity.id
_entity.type
_entity.pdbx_description
1 polymer ?
#
loop_
_entity_poly.entity_id
_entity_poly.type
_entity_poly.pdbx_seq_one_letter_code
_entity_poly.pdbx_strand_id
1 'polypeptide(L)'
;MSQDQSEGDLRTTGLALKHDREWDYELDRIVEEVGERDAETVGLQFPEGLKRRGPAVADDLRAELPDDVNVMISGQPCYGACDLDTYLMRRTDVFVHFGHSPMKESDKIIYVPLFSNVDVFPIMEQAREEELADPDEDPDVGLVTTAQHMNKFDEMRSWLEERGYEVHTRKGDDRLTHEGQVLGCNYASADVDADQMLYVGGGKFHPLGLAMEHPEKKVVIADPVNNAVHVADTEKFMKQRYASVHKAMDAERWGVIFCTKIGQGRWDQATEIVENNDNAYLITMDEVTPDRLTNFGMDAYVNTGCPRITTDDGPQFKKPMLTPQEYRIAIGEEDLEELAFDTFHGTW
;
A
#
# COMPACT_ATOMS: atom_id res chain seq x y z
N MET A 1 6.60 -42.21 -9.56
CA MET A 1 7.36 -41.01 -9.90
C MET A 1 7.00 -39.99 -8.82
N SER A 2 7.87 -39.87 -7.87
CA SER A 2 7.72 -39.15 -6.60
C SER A 2 7.84 -37.63 -6.83
N GLN A 3 6.82 -36.90 -6.46
CA GLN A 3 6.92 -35.46 -6.22
C GLN A 3 7.50 -35.29 -4.81
N ASP A 4 8.75 -34.89 -4.77
CA ASP A 4 9.45 -34.48 -3.56
C ASP A 4 9.04 -33.04 -3.25
N GLN A 5 8.03 -32.90 -2.38
CA GLN A 5 7.70 -31.62 -1.75
C GLN A 5 8.53 -31.52 -0.47
N SER A 6 9.65 -30.83 -0.54
CA SER A 6 10.38 -30.38 0.64
C SER A 6 9.55 -29.31 1.37
N GLU A 7 8.61 -29.72 2.22
CA GLU A 7 8.11 -28.87 3.30
C GLU A 7 9.28 -28.61 4.26
N GLY A 8 9.93 -27.45 4.10
CA GLY A 8 10.92 -26.98 5.05
C GLY A 8 10.30 -26.89 6.45
N ASP A 9 10.90 -27.60 7.37
CA ASP A 9 10.53 -27.65 8.79
C ASP A 9 10.53 -26.22 9.38
N LEU A 10 9.34 -25.63 9.59
CA LEU A 10 9.13 -24.29 10.15
C LEU A 10 9.34 -24.21 11.67
N ARG A 11 9.98 -25.22 12.28
CA ARG A 11 10.38 -25.21 13.69
C ARG A 11 11.80 -24.66 13.84
N THR A 12 11.99 -23.40 13.50
CA THR A 12 13.19 -22.67 13.89
C THR A 12 12.95 -22.02 15.24
N THR A 13 13.74 -22.45 16.21
CA THR A 13 13.85 -21.89 17.57
C THR A 13 14.17 -20.40 17.54
N GLY A 14 13.68 -19.66 18.53
CA GLY A 14 13.67 -18.19 18.71
C GLY A 14 14.89 -17.33 18.45
N LEU A 15 15.90 -17.78 17.75
CA LEU A 15 17.03 -16.99 17.25
C LEU A 15 17.00 -16.75 15.72
N ALA A 16 15.99 -17.31 15.03
CA ALA A 16 15.99 -17.38 13.58
C ALA A 16 15.60 -16.05 12.91
N LEU A 17 14.79 -15.21 13.57
CA LEU A 17 14.29 -13.97 12.95
C LEU A 17 15.24 -12.78 13.12
N LYS A 18 16.14 -12.76 14.12
CA LYS A 18 17.25 -11.78 14.20
C LYS A 18 18.19 -11.87 12.98
N HIS A 19 18.12 -12.96 12.22
CA HIS A 19 18.89 -13.21 11.01
C HIS A 19 18.01 -13.56 9.82
N ASP A 20 16.74 -13.09 9.79
CA ASP A 20 15.91 -13.21 8.60
C ASP A 20 16.59 -12.51 7.44
N ARG A 21 16.77 -13.23 6.33
CA ARG A 21 17.48 -12.71 5.15
C ARG A 21 16.64 -11.76 4.31
N GLU A 22 15.34 -11.75 4.56
CA GLU A 22 14.39 -10.97 3.77
C GLU A 22 14.01 -9.67 4.45
N TRP A 23 13.81 -9.68 5.81
CA TRP A 23 13.23 -8.58 6.55
C TRP A 23 13.94 -8.28 7.86
N ASP A 24 14.03 -6.99 8.20
CA ASP A 24 14.45 -6.53 9.52
C ASP A 24 13.21 -6.26 10.41
N TYR A 25 13.04 -7.08 11.46
CA TYR A 25 11.95 -6.98 12.42
C TYR A 25 12.24 -6.03 13.58
N GLU A 26 13.44 -5.47 13.66
CA GLU A 26 13.87 -4.53 14.70
C GLU A 26 13.55 -5.01 16.15
N LEU A 27 13.73 -6.31 16.43
CA LEU A 27 13.32 -6.93 17.69
C LEU A 27 13.98 -6.27 18.90
N ASP A 28 15.26 -5.92 18.81
CA ASP A 28 16.00 -5.27 19.91
C ASP A 28 15.38 -3.92 20.25
N ARG A 29 14.99 -3.12 19.26
CA ARG A 29 14.31 -1.85 19.45
C ARG A 29 12.92 -2.02 20.10
N ILE A 30 12.16 -3.03 19.67
CA ILE A 30 10.86 -3.31 20.26
C ILE A 30 11.00 -3.67 21.75
N VAL A 31 11.97 -4.52 22.10
CA VAL A 31 12.24 -4.92 23.50
C VAL A 31 12.63 -3.72 24.34
N GLU A 32 13.52 -2.85 23.84
CA GLU A 32 13.93 -1.61 24.52
C GLU A 32 12.73 -0.69 24.76
N GLU A 33 11.95 -0.40 23.73
CA GLU A 33 10.78 0.50 23.83
C GLU A 33 9.66 -0.08 24.73
N VAL A 34 9.47 -1.39 24.76
CA VAL A 34 8.54 -2.06 25.69
C VAL A 34 9.02 -1.89 27.14
N GLY A 35 10.33 -2.06 27.38
CA GLY A 35 10.93 -1.88 28.69
C GLY A 35 10.88 -0.42 29.17
N GLU A 36 11.20 0.56 28.31
CA GLU A 36 11.14 1.98 28.65
C GLU A 36 9.73 2.47 29.04
N ARG A 37 8.70 1.80 28.56
CA ARG A 37 7.28 2.13 28.81
C ARG A 37 6.68 1.32 29.97
N ASP A 38 7.46 0.47 30.66
CA ASP A 38 6.97 -0.45 31.69
C ASP A 38 5.70 -1.21 31.24
N ALA A 39 5.67 -1.65 29.97
CA ALA A 39 4.48 -2.24 29.37
C ALA A 39 4.27 -3.69 29.81
N GLU A 40 3.06 -4.01 30.28
CA GLU A 40 2.63 -5.36 30.67
C GLU A 40 1.98 -6.11 29.49
N THR A 41 1.55 -5.38 28.45
CA THR A 41 0.82 -5.95 27.32
C THR A 41 1.31 -5.39 25.99
N VAL A 42 1.64 -6.27 25.05
CA VAL A 42 2.12 -5.95 23.69
C VAL A 42 1.21 -6.56 22.64
N GLY A 43 0.66 -5.73 21.76
CA GLY A 43 -0.12 -6.16 20.60
C GLY A 43 0.74 -6.14 19.34
N LEU A 44 0.73 -7.20 18.56
CA LEU A 44 1.45 -7.32 17.29
C LEU A 44 0.47 -7.35 16.13
N GLN A 45 0.65 -6.50 15.13
CA GLN A 45 -0.12 -6.53 13.89
C GLN A 45 0.80 -6.65 12.67
N PHE A 46 0.50 -7.60 11.80
CA PHE A 46 1.28 -7.92 10.61
C PHE A 46 0.49 -7.69 9.33
N PRO A 47 1.13 -7.28 8.23
CA PRO A 47 0.54 -7.36 6.89
C PRO A 47 0.05 -8.78 6.58
N GLU A 48 -1.01 -8.92 5.77
CA GLU A 48 -1.59 -10.23 5.42
C GLU A 48 -0.52 -11.23 4.93
N GLY A 49 0.40 -10.80 4.08
CA GLY A 49 1.46 -11.66 3.55
C GLY A 49 2.47 -12.17 4.59
N LEU A 50 2.56 -11.52 5.74
CA LEU A 50 3.55 -11.81 6.78
C LEU A 50 2.95 -12.38 8.08
N LYS A 51 1.63 -12.56 8.17
CA LYS A 51 0.96 -13.13 9.37
C LYS A 51 1.54 -14.48 9.80
N ARG A 52 2.04 -15.28 8.86
CA ARG A 52 2.70 -16.56 9.16
C ARG A 52 3.96 -16.42 10.01
N ARG A 53 4.59 -15.24 10.00
CA ARG A 53 5.77 -14.92 10.83
C ARG A 53 5.38 -14.51 12.25
N GLY A 54 4.13 -14.10 12.46
CA GLY A 54 3.65 -13.57 13.74
C GLY A 54 3.95 -14.46 14.96
N PRO A 55 3.67 -15.77 14.94
CA PRO A 55 4.00 -16.65 16.07
C PRO A 55 5.49 -16.67 16.41
N ALA A 56 6.37 -16.73 15.39
CA ALA A 56 7.81 -16.75 15.62
C ALA A 56 8.32 -15.41 16.19
N VAL A 57 7.83 -14.26 15.67
CA VAL A 57 8.14 -12.93 16.24
C VAL A 57 7.67 -12.84 17.70
N ALA A 58 6.47 -13.34 17.99
CA ALA A 58 5.94 -13.34 19.37
C ALA A 58 6.78 -14.21 20.31
N ASP A 59 7.27 -15.37 19.85
CA ASP A 59 8.11 -16.26 20.64
C ASP A 59 9.49 -15.65 20.90
N ASP A 60 10.08 -15.00 19.91
CA ASP A 60 11.36 -14.29 20.05
C ASP A 60 11.23 -13.12 21.06
N LEU A 61 10.16 -12.32 20.94
CA LEU A 61 9.89 -11.25 21.89
C LEU A 61 9.66 -11.77 23.33
N ARG A 62 8.89 -12.85 23.50
CA ARG A 62 8.68 -13.47 24.82
C ARG A 62 9.96 -14.01 25.46
N ALA A 63 10.93 -14.42 24.64
CA ALA A 63 12.20 -14.91 25.15
C ALA A 63 13.09 -13.79 25.71
N GLU A 64 12.88 -12.54 25.31
CA GLU A 64 13.68 -11.38 25.69
C GLU A 64 12.96 -10.42 26.65
N LEU A 65 11.62 -10.44 26.65
CA LEU A 65 10.80 -9.65 27.56
C LEU A 65 10.65 -10.34 28.93
N PRO A 66 10.31 -9.58 29.99
CA PRO A 66 9.96 -10.19 31.29
C PRO A 66 8.80 -11.20 31.19
N ASP A 67 8.82 -12.23 32.02
CA ASP A 67 7.84 -13.35 32.00
C ASP A 67 6.37 -12.90 32.21
N ASP A 68 6.14 -11.74 32.78
CA ASP A 68 4.84 -11.16 33.05
C ASP A 68 4.29 -10.31 31.91
N VAL A 69 5.10 -10.05 30.86
CA VAL A 69 4.65 -9.32 29.66
C VAL A 69 3.84 -10.24 28.76
N ASN A 70 2.59 -9.88 28.50
CA ASN A 70 1.68 -10.63 27.64
C ASN A 70 1.75 -10.15 26.18
N VAL A 71 2.18 -11.02 25.27
CA VAL A 71 2.28 -10.74 23.83
C VAL A 71 1.09 -11.34 23.08
N MET A 72 0.33 -10.49 22.39
CA MET A 72 -0.87 -10.83 21.63
C MET A 72 -0.69 -10.52 20.14
N ILE A 73 -1.29 -11.33 19.26
CA ILE A 73 -1.24 -11.16 17.80
C ILE A 73 -2.62 -10.78 17.29
N SER A 74 -2.70 -9.71 16.49
CA SER A 74 -3.93 -9.32 15.79
C SER A 74 -4.27 -10.32 14.69
N GLY A 75 -5.51 -10.78 14.68
CA GLY A 75 -6.09 -11.58 13.60
C GLY A 75 -6.78 -10.73 12.52
N GLN A 76 -6.92 -9.41 12.74
CA GLN A 76 -7.60 -8.53 11.79
C GLN A 76 -6.83 -8.39 10.48
N PRO A 77 -7.53 -8.27 9.34
CA PRO A 77 -6.89 -7.98 8.05
C PRO A 77 -6.04 -6.70 8.12
N CYS A 78 -4.88 -6.73 7.47
CA CYS A 78 -3.97 -5.59 7.41
C CYS A 78 -3.29 -5.51 6.03
N TYR A 79 -3.68 -4.51 5.24
CA TYR A 79 -3.18 -4.26 3.89
C TYR A 79 -2.41 -2.94 3.77
N GLY A 80 -2.44 -2.10 4.80
CA GLY A 80 -1.80 -0.79 4.83
C GLY A 80 -1.76 -0.20 6.25
N ALA A 81 -1.05 0.91 6.42
CA ALA A 81 -1.02 1.64 7.68
C ALA A 81 -2.41 2.14 8.13
N CYS A 82 -3.35 2.24 7.19
CA CYS A 82 -4.76 2.60 7.45
C CYS A 82 -5.60 1.47 8.08
N ASP A 83 -5.04 0.26 8.23
CA ASP A 83 -5.71 -0.92 8.77
C ASP A 83 -5.37 -1.20 10.25
N LEU A 84 -5.11 -0.18 11.05
CA LEU A 84 -4.79 -0.37 12.47
C LEU A 84 -5.91 -1.10 13.22
N ASP A 85 -5.57 -2.21 13.90
CA ASP A 85 -6.49 -2.89 14.82
C ASP A 85 -6.72 -2.04 16.08
N THR A 86 -7.66 -1.11 15.97
CA THR A 86 -7.99 -0.18 17.05
C THR A 86 -8.57 -0.86 18.29
N TYR A 87 -9.11 -2.08 18.14
CA TYR A 87 -9.62 -2.85 19.26
C TYR A 87 -8.47 -3.41 20.10
N LEU A 88 -7.49 -4.09 19.48
CA LEU A 88 -6.31 -4.58 20.17
C LEU A 88 -5.44 -3.43 20.68
N MET A 89 -5.23 -2.39 19.89
CA MET A 89 -4.47 -1.21 20.26
C MET A 89 -4.99 -0.54 21.56
N ARG A 90 -6.31 -0.51 21.78
CA ARG A 90 -6.88 0.03 23.02
C ARG A 90 -6.67 -0.87 24.25
N ARG A 91 -6.37 -2.13 24.06
CA ARG A 91 -6.23 -3.14 25.13
C ARG A 91 -4.80 -3.49 25.48
N THR A 92 -3.85 -2.97 24.72
CA THR A 92 -2.43 -3.17 24.96
C THR A 92 -1.77 -1.88 25.40
N ASP A 93 -0.69 -1.96 26.14
CA ASP A 93 0.12 -0.80 26.54
C ASP A 93 0.98 -0.34 25.37
N VAL A 94 1.55 -1.29 24.62
CA VAL A 94 2.31 -1.08 23.41
C VAL A 94 1.64 -1.83 22.26
N PHE A 95 1.56 -1.19 21.09
CA PHE A 95 1.04 -1.79 19.86
C PHE A 95 2.09 -1.68 18.75
N VAL A 96 2.60 -2.82 18.27
CA VAL A 96 3.60 -2.89 17.22
C VAL A 96 2.93 -3.15 15.88
N HIS A 97 3.09 -2.20 14.95
CA HIS A 97 2.53 -2.30 13.61
C HIS A 97 3.65 -2.51 12.58
N PHE A 98 3.68 -3.69 11.97
CA PHE A 98 4.71 -4.11 11.03
C PHE A 98 4.36 -3.78 9.57
N GLY A 99 5.37 -3.51 8.76
CA GLY A 99 5.31 -3.48 7.29
C GLY A 99 4.82 -2.19 6.67
N HIS A 100 4.57 -1.15 7.45
CA HIS A 100 4.10 0.13 6.93
C HIS A 100 4.77 1.31 7.64
N SER A 101 4.89 2.42 6.92
CA SER A 101 5.33 3.71 7.51
C SER A 101 4.26 4.28 8.46
N PRO A 102 4.66 5.12 9.42
CA PRO A 102 3.74 5.79 10.32
C PRO A 102 2.64 6.55 9.58
N MET A 103 1.39 6.35 10.01
CA MET A 103 0.23 7.08 9.52
C MET A 103 -0.33 8.00 10.59
N LYS A 104 -0.28 7.54 11.84
CA LYS A 104 -0.82 8.25 12.99
C LYS A 104 0.24 8.31 14.08
N GLU A 105 0.57 9.51 14.50
CA GLU A 105 1.39 9.69 15.71
C GLU A 105 0.63 9.19 16.94
N SER A 106 1.28 8.37 17.74
CA SER A 106 0.76 7.87 19.00
C SER A 106 1.92 7.29 19.80
N ASP A 107 2.05 7.73 21.04
CA ASP A 107 3.03 7.20 21.99
C ASP A 107 2.86 5.69 22.26
N LYS A 108 1.75 5.12 21.83
CA LYS A 108 1.38 3.72 21.99
C LYS A 108 1.87 2.83 20.85
N ILE A 109 2.08 3.39 19.65
CA ILE A 109 2.37 2.62 18.46
C ILE A 109 3.87 2.62 18.18
N ILE A 110 4.43 1.43 18.01
CA ILE A 110 5.75 1.21 17.43
C ILE A 110 5.55 0.79 15.98
N TYR A 111 5.95 1.63 15.03
CA TYR A 111 5.94 1.25 13.63
C TYR A 111 7.27 0.61 13.25
N VAL A 112 7.19 -0.57 12.62
CA VAL A 112 8.32 -1.31 12.09
C VAL A 112 8.13 -1.44 10.58
N PRO A 113 8.82 -0.65 9.75
CA PRO A 113 8.60 -0.62 8.30
C PRO A 113 8.87 -1.95 7.61
N LEU A 114 9.63 -2.88 8.24
CA LEU A 114 10.13 -4.11 7.64
C LEU A 114 10.96 -3.80 6.40
N PHE A 115 12.13 -3.22 6.61
CA PHE A 115 13.05 -2.95 5.50
C PHE A 115 13.49 -4.24 4.82
N SER A 116 13.50 -4.21 3.49
CA SER A 116 13.93 -5.32 2.67
C SER A 116 15.46 -5.37 2.58
N ASN A 117 16.03 -6.56 2.81
CA ASN A 117 17.46 -6.82 2.67
C ASN A 117 17.88 -7.15 1.23
N VAL A 118 16.94 -7.17 0.28
CA VAL A 118 17.24 -7.45 -1.13
C VAL A 118 18.15 -6.37 -1.71
N ASP A 119 19.19 -6.77 -2.44
CA ASP A 119 20.04 -5.84 -3.18
C ASP A 119 19.28 -5.28 -4.40
N VAL A 120 19.10 -3.97 -4.43
CA VAL A 120 18.34 -3.26 -5.48
C VAL A 120 19.22 -2.80 -6.65
N PHE A 121 20.53 -2.71 -6.47
CA PHE A 121 21.42 -2.11 -7.46
C PHE A 121 21.55 -2.91 -8.77
N PRO A 122 21.59 -4.24 -8.76
CA PRO A 122 21.64 -5.00 -10.00
C PRO A 122 20.43 -4.76 -10.90
N ILE A 123 19.23 -4.66 -10.32
CA ILE A 123 18.02 -4.42 -11.12
C ILE A 123 17.89 -2.94 -11.53
N MET A 124 18.43 -2.01 -10.76
CA MET A 124 18.54 -0.60 -11.14
C MET A 124 19.51 -0.44 -12.33
N GLU A 125 20.64 -1.16 -12.34
CA GLU A 125 21.57 -1.16 -13.49
C GLU A 125 20.88 -1.68 -14.75
N GLN A 126 20.13 -2.77 -14.65
CA GLN A 126 19.36 -3.28 -15.77
C GLN A 126 18.30 -2.28 -16.24
N ALA A 127 17.57 -1.63 -15.33
CA ALA A 127 16.58 -0.61 -15.67
C ALA A 127 17.21 0.60 -16.37
N ARG A 128 18.41 1.00 -15.94
CA ARG A 128 19.19 2.05 -16.58
C ARG A 128 19.59 1.69 -18.01
N GLU A 129 20.06 0.47 -18.22
CA GLU A 129 20.55 0.04 -19.54
C GLU A 129 19.42 -0.22 -20.56
N GLU A 130 18.27 -0.72 -20.08
CA GLU A 130 17.19 -1.17 -20.96
C GLU A 130 16.12 -0.10 -21.18
N GLU A 131 15.84 0.77 -20.17
CA GLU A 131 14.63 1.59 -20.21
C GLU A 131 14.82 3.07 -19.86
N LEU A 132 15.76 3.46 -19.01
CA LEU A 132 16.00 4.89 -18.77
C LEU A 132 16.66 5.52 -19.99
N ALA A 133 16.39 6.81 -20.21
CA ALA A 133 17.11 7.58 -21.22
C ALA A 133 18.59 7.71 -20.87
N ASP A 134 19.45 7.84 -21.88
CA ASP A 134 20.87 8.12 -21.66
C ASP A 134 21.00 9.48 -20.94
N PRO A 135 21.75 9.61 -19.84
CA PRO A 135 21.88 10.87 -19.11
C PRO A 135 22.55 12.00 -19.93
N ASP A 136 23.24 11.67 -21.03
CA ASP A 136 23.75 12.68 -21.96
C ASP A 136 22.62 13.27 -22.84
N GLU A 137 21.48 12.58 -22.99
CA GLU A 137 20.30 13.02 -23.77
C GLU A 137 19.22 13.61 -22.88
N ASP A 138 18.91 12.95 -21.76
CA ASP A 138 17.91 13.36 -20.76
C ASP A 138 18.39 12.95 -19.35
N PRO A 139 19.07 13.84 -18.61
CA PRO A 139 19.60 13.53 -17.30
C PRO A 139 18.54 13.47 -16.21
N ASP A 140 17.36 14.08 -16.41
CA ASP A 140 16.35 14.25 -15.37
C ASP A 140 15.62 12.95 -15.09
N VAL A 141 15.68 12.45 -13.84
CA VAL A 141 14.97 11.26 -13.41
C VAL A 141 14.34 11.48 -12.04
N GLY A 142 13.04 11.20 -11.93
CA GLY A 142 12.36 11.11 -10.64
C GLY A 142 12.60 9.77 -10.00
N LEU A 143 12.99 9.72 -8.72
CA LEU A 143 13.19 8.47 -7.98
C LEU A 143 12.12 8.29 -6.91
N VAL A 144 11.43 7.14 -6.96
CA VAL A 144 10.40 6.79 -5.97
C VAL A 144 10.48 5.31 -5.57
N THR A 145 10.05 5.03 -4.34
CA THR A 145 10.00 3.67 -3.79
C THR A 145 8.92 3.52 -2.72
N THR A 146 8.74 2.30 -2.21
CA THR A 146 7.87 2.01 -1.06
C THR A 146 8.65 2.00 0.26
N ALA A 147 7.92 2.01 1.38
CA ALA A 147 8.50 1.97 2.73
C ALA A 147 9.60 0.91 2.92
N GLN A 148 9.45 -0.24 2.27
CA GLN A 148 10.35 -1.39 2.41
C GLN A 148 11.78 -1.14 1.90
N HIS A 149 11.99 -0.15 1.04
CA HIS A 149 13.31 0.17 0.47
C HIS A 149 13.81 1.57 0.86
N MET A 150 13.10 2.27 1.75
CA MET A 150 13.47 3.63 2.17
C MET A 150 14.84 3.70 2.86
N ASN A 151 15.24 2.62 3.54
CA ASN A 151 16.58 2.52 4.14
C ASN A 151 17.75 2.58 3.13
N LYS A 152 17.47 2.39 1.83
CA LYS A 152 18.45 2.44 0.73
C LYS A 152 18.25 3.66 -0.18
N PHE A 153 17.29 4.54 0.14
CA PHE A 153 16.86 5.60 -0.77
C PHE A 153 17.98 6.58 -1.12
N ASP A 154 18.75 7.03 -0.12
CA ASP A 154 19.88 7.94 -0.34
C ASP A 154 21.02 7.26 -1.13
N GLU A 155 21.25 5.95 -0.91
CA GLU A 155 22.22 5.19 -1.69
C GLU A 155 21.75 5.02 -3.15
N MET A 156 20.46 4.79 -3.40
CA MET A 156 19.89 4.71 -4.75
C MET A 156 20.01 6.04 -5.48
N ARG A 157 19.73 7.18 -4.79
CA ARG A 157 19.93 8.53 -5.34
C ARG A 157 21.38 8.75 -5.74
N SER A 158 22.32 8.56 -4.81
CA SER A 158 23.75 8.73 -5.06
C SER A 158 24.25 7.86 -6.21
N TRP A 159 23.74 6.63 -6.28
CA TRP A 159 24.08 5.67 -7.33
C TRP A 159 23.67 6.16 -8.73
N LEU A 160 22.51 6.82 -8.87
CA LEU A 160 22.07 7.45 -10.14
C LEU A 160 22.89 8.69 -10.45
N GLU A 161 23.13 9.55 -9.46
CA GLU A 161 23.93 10.78 -9.62
C GLU A 161 25.38 10.48 -10.08
N GLU A 162 26.00 9.42 -9.55
CA GLU A 162 27.32 8.94 -9.98
C GLU A 162 27.34 8.48 -11.45
N ARG A 163 26.17 8.20 -12.04
CA ARG A 163 25.99 7.78 -13.43
C ARG A 163 25.53 8.91 -14.35
N GLY A 164 25.52 10.14 -13.84
CA GLY A 164 25.27 11.36 -14.62
C GLY A 164 23.81 11.83 -14.64
N TYR A 165 22.91 11.18 -13.87
CA TYR A 165 21.53 11.66 -13.76
C TYR A 165 21.39 12.83 -12.78
N GLU A 166 20.46 13.74 -13.08
CA GLU A 166 19.93 14.72 -12.13
C GLU A 166 18.69 14.11 -11.45
N VAL A 167 18.82 13.71 -10.16
CA VAL A 167 17.79 12.98 -9.46
C VAL A 167 16.82 13.93 -8.76
N HIS A 168 15.57 13.93 -9.20
CA HIS A 168 14.50 14.72 -8.63
C HIS A 168 13.71 13.90 -7.61
N THR A 169 13.58 14.43 -6.41
CA THR A 169 12.85 13.80 -5.31
C THR A 169 12.08 14.83 -4.50
N ARG A 170 10.98 14.40 -3.88
CA ARG A 170 10.10 15.26 -3.12
C ARG A 170 9.44 14.46 -1.99
N LYS A 171 9.14 15.11 -0.86
CA LYS A 171 8.39 14.48 0.22
C LYS A 171 6.91 14.26 -0.14
N GLY A 172 6.30 15.10 -0.95
CA GLY A 172 4.86 15.06 -1.19
C GLY A 172 4.06 15.71 -0.06
N ASP A 173 2.91 15.13 0.28
CA ASP A 173 2.01 15.65 1.30
C ASP A 173 2.16 14.94 2.69
N ASP A 174 1.29 15.29 3.65
CA ASP A 174 1.38 14.78 5.03
C ASP A 174 1.07 13.29 5.19
N ARG A 175 0.55 12.62 4.15
CA ARG A 175 0.35 11.17 4.15
C ARG A 175 1.66 10.41 3.95
N LEU A 176 2.68 11.06 3.42
CA LEU A 176 3.97 10.47 3.11
C LEU A 176 4.98 10.81 4.20
N THR A 177 5.66 9.80 4.73
CA THR A 177 6.64 9.96 5.79
C THR A 177 7.99 10.43 5.25
N HIS A 178 8.39 9.91 4.09
CA HIS A 178 9.72 10.10 3.52
C HIS A 178 9.66 10.75 2.14
N GLU A 179 10.74 11.43 1.78
CA GLU A 179 10.98 11.91 0.42
C GLU A 179 11.09 10.71 -0.55
N GLY A 180 10.47 10.80 -1.73
CA GLY A 180 10.44 9.73 -2.71
C GLY A 180 9.59 8.51 -2.32
N GLN A 181 8.92 8.52 -1.17
CA GLN A 181 8.01 7.46 -0.79
C GLN A 181 6.70 7.57 -1.54
N VAL A 182 6.18 6.44 -2.06
CA VAL A 182 4.82 6.33 -2.57
C VAL A 182 3.97 5.38 -1.74
N LEU A 183 2.68 5.65 -1.68
CA LEU A 183 1.66 4.74 -1.16
C LEU A 183 0.76 4.28 -2.32
N GLY A 184 0.06 3.16 -2.13
CA GLY A 184 -0.90 2.70 -3.13
C GLY A 184 -2.12 3.61 -3.35
N CYS A 185 -2.22 4.69 -2.60
CA CYS A 185 -3.30 5.67 -2.68
C CYS A 185 -2.79 7.12 -2.69
N ASN A 186 -1.47 7.33 -2.75
CA ASN A 186 -0.88 8.67 -2.77
C ASN A 186 0.48 8.65 -3.49
N TYR A 187 0.62 9.49 -4.50
CA TYR A 187 1.81 9.61 -5.37
C TYR A 187 2.36 11.03 -5.40
N ALA A 188 1.99 11.87 -4.43
CA ALA A 188 2.40 13.29 -4.40
C ALA A 188 3.92 13.49 -4.36
N SER A 189 4.70 12.49 -3.95
CA SER A 189 6.17 12.51 -4.02
C SER A 189 6.73 12.42 -5.45
N ALA A 190 5.91 12.02 -6.42
CA ALA A 190 6.28 11.92 -7.83
C ALA A 190 5.96 13.18 -8.65
N ASP A 191 5.38 14.20 -8.01
CA ASP A 191 5.16 15.52 -8.63
C ASP A 191 6.48 16.30 -8.62
N VAL A 192 7.39 15.89 -9.50
CA VAL A 192 8.74 16.44 -9.71
C VAL A 192 8.96 16.79 -11.17
N ASP A 193 9.93 17.63 -11.44
CA ASP A 193 10.27 18.10 -12.81
C ASP A 193 11.19 17.08 -13.49
N ALA A 194 10.60 15.98 -13.94
CA ALA A 194 11.25 14.93 -14.72
C ALA A 194 10.20 14.19 -15.57
N ASP A 195 10.52 13.92 -16.84
CA ASP A 195 9.64 13.20 -17.76
C ASP A 195 9.70 11.68 -17.56
N GLN A 196 10.75 11.18 -16.91
CA GLN A 196 10.92 9.77 -16.57
C GLN A 196 11.03 9.56 -15.07
N MET A 197 10.41 8.47 -14.60
CA MET A 197 10.40 8.05 -13.20
C MET A 197 11.00 6.66 -13.06
N LEU A 198 11.92 6.47 -12.12
CA LEU A 198 12.36 5.16 -11.69
C LEU A 198 11.64 4.78 -10.39
N TYR A 199 10.76 3.80 -10.49
CA TYR A 199 10.17 3.14 -9.33
C TYR A 199 11.00 1.91 -8.96
N VAL A 200 11.53 1.86 -7.75
CA VAL A 200 12.26 0.70 -7.21
C VAL A 200 11.38 -0.03 -6.21
N GLY A 201 10.97 -1.25 -6.52
CA GLY A 201 10.12 -2.03 -5.62
C GLY A 201 9.34 -3.14 -6.31
N GLY A 202 8.81 -4.07 -5.51
CA GLY A 202 8.04 -5.21 -6.00
C GLY A 202 6.57 -4.88 -6.31
N GLY A 203 6.00 -5.68 -7.22
CA GLY A 203 4.58 -5.61 -7.57
C GLY A 203 4.24 -4.55 -8.61
N LYS A 204 3.03 -4.67 -9.17
CA LYS A 204 2.58 -3.82 -10.29
C LYS A 204 1.66 -2.67 -9.86
N PHE A 205 1.13 -2.72 -8.64
CA PHE A 205 0.08 -1.80 -8.21
C PHE A 205 0.59 -0.35 -8.03
N HIS A 206 1.66 -0.15 -7.26
CA HIS A 206 2.21 1.18 -7.03
C HIS A 206 2.65 1.87 -8.33
N PRO A 207 3.46 1.23 -9.21
CA PRO A 207 3.88 1.89 -10.44
C PRO A 207 2.73 2.09 -11.42
N LEU A 208 1.69 1.23 -11.41
CA LEU A 208 0.49 1.45 -12.23
C LEU A 208 -0.27 2.70 -11.76
N GLY A 209 -0.51 2.84 -10.44
CA GLY A 209 -1.14 4.03 -9.90
C GLY A 209 -0.33 5.31 -10.14
N LEU A 210 1.00 5.21 -10.03
CA LEU A 210 1.92 6.29 -10.37
C LEU A 210 1.76 6.74 -11.84
N ALA A 211 1.74 5.79 -12.78
CA ALA A 211 1.56 6.08 -14.20
C ALA A 211 0.15 6.59 -14.55
N MET A 212 -0.84 6.27 -13.73
CA MET A 212 -2.20 6.80 -13.89
C MET A 212 -2.34 8.23 -13.36
N GLU A 213 -1.68 8.54 -12.25
CA GLU A 213 -1.67 9.89 -11.66
C GLU A 213 -0.81 10.85 -12.49
N HIS A 214 0.25 10.36 -13.12
CA HIS A 214 1.17 11.12 -13.96
C HIS A 214 1.28 10.52 -15.37
N PRO A 215 0.21 10.59 -16.19
CA PRO A 215 0.16 9.93 -17.49
C PRO A 215 1.17 10.52 -18.51
N GLU A 216 1.70 11.69 -18.25
CA GLU A 216 2.74 12.34 -19.05
C GLU A 216 4.14 11.77 -18.82
N LYS A 217 4.34 11.02 -17.70
CA LYS A 217 5.66 10.52 -17.32
C LYS A 217 5.88 9.07 -17.74
N LYS A 218 7.07 8.75 -18.24
CA LYS A 218 7.50 7.37 -18.42
C LYS A 218 7.86 6.75 -17.08
N VAL A 219 7.13 5.75 -16.60
CA VAL A 219 7.39 5.06 -15.34
C VAL A 219 8.12 3.74 -15.59
N VAL A 220 9.41 3.71 -15.27
CA VAL A 220 10.27 2.53 -15.33
C VAL A 220 10.24 1.82 -13.98
N ILE A 221 10.00 0.51 -14.01
CA ILE A 221 9.86 -0.33 -12.83
C ILE A 221 11.10 -1.22 -12.70
N ALA A 222 11.88 -1.03 -11.65
CA ALA A 222 12.94 -1.94 -11.24
C ALA A 222 12.41 -2.81 -10.09
N ASP A 223 11.99 -4.04 -10.40
CA ASP A 223 11.44 -4.99 -9.42
C ASP A 223 12.53 -5.95 -8.92
N PRO A 224 13.12 -5.70 -7.72
CA PRO A 224 14.19 -6.53 -7.18
C PRO A 224 13.70 -7.89 -6.66
N VAL A 225 12.40 -8.03 -6.41
CA VAL A 225 11.80 -9.27 -5.89
C VAL A 225 11.65 -10.30 -7.00
N ASN A 226 11.16 -9.85 -8.17
CA ASN A 226 10.98 -10.71 -9.34
C ASN A 226 12.17 -10.65 -10.30
N ASN A 227 13.19 -9.84 -10.01
CA ASN A 227 14.34 -9.58 -10.86
C ASN A 227 13.91 -9.24 -12.30
N ALA A 228 13.07 -8.22 -12.43
CA ALA A 228 12.45 -7.84 -13.70
C ALA A 228 12.38 -6.32 -13.87
N VAL A 229 12.60 -5.87 -15.10
CA VAL A 229 12.42 -4.48 -15.52
C VAL A 229 11.21 -4.39 -16.43
N HIS A 230 10.37 -3.37 -16.22
CA HIS A 230 9.19 -3.10 -17.04
C HIS A 230 8.98 -1.60 -17.18
N VAL A 231 8.22 -1.19 -18.20
CA VAL A 231 7.57 0.12 -18.23
C VAL A 231 6.10 -0.07 -17.85
N ALA A 232 5.57 0.84 -17.06
CA ALA A 232 4.17 0.78 -16.66
C ALA A 232 3.26 0.96 -17.89
N ASP A 233 2.32 0.03 -18.06
CA ASP A 233 1.31 0.08 -19.13
C ASP A 233 -0.09 0.16 -18.52
N THR A 234 -0.74 1.30 -18.74
CA THR A 234 -2.08 1.62 -18.19
C THR A 234 -3.22 1.21 -19.12
N GLU A 235 -2.94 0.84 -20.38
CA GLU A 235 -3.98 0.63 -21.40
C GLU A 235 -5.00 -0.44 -21.02
N LYS A 236 -4.52 -1.58 -20.54
CA LYS A 236 -5.39 -2.69 -20.12
C LYS A 236 -6.24 -2.30 -18.92
N PHE A 237 -5.66 -1.59 -17.98
CA PHE A 237 -6.34 -1.11 -16.78
C PHE A 237 -7.45 -0.11 -17.16
N MET A 238 -7.14 0.89 -17.98
CA MET A 238 -8.10 1.88 -18.47
C MET A 238 -9.29 1.22 -19.18
N LYS A 239 -9.04 0.24 -20.06
CA LYS A 239 -10.09 -0.53 -20.72
C LYS A 239 -11.03 -1.23 -19.73
N GLN A 240 -10.48 -1.77 -18.63
CA GLN A 240 -11.27 -2.40 -17.59
C GLN A 240 -12.12 -1.38 -16.81
N ARG A 241 -11.57 -0.20 -16.52
CA ARG A 241 -12.33 0.87 -15.83
C ARG A 241 -13.43 1.41 -16.70
N TYR A 242 -13.17 1.71 -17.97
CA TYR A 242 -14.19 2.10 -18.95
C TYR A 242 -15.33 1.07 -19.05
N ALA A 243 -14.99 -0.21 -19.09
CA ALA A 243 -16.01 -1.27 -19.11
C ALA A 243 -16.83 -1.32 -17.81
N SER A 244 -16.22 -1.00 -16.64
CA SER A 244 -16.94 -0.95 -15.37
C SER A 244 -17.89 0.24 -15.31
N VAL A 245 -17.44 1.42 -15.73
CA VAL A 245 -18.29 2.62 -15.85
C VAL A 245 -19.47 2.36 -16.78
N HIS A 246 -19.21 1.84 -17.98
CA HIS A 246 -20.28 1.55 -18.95
C HIS A 246 -21.34 0.57 -18.38
N LYS A 247 -20.91 -0.48 -17.66
CA LYS A 247 -21.85 -1.42 -17.02
C LYS A 247 -22.70 -0.78 -15.94
N ALA A 248 -22.20 0.28 -15.31
CA ALA A 248 -22.90 0.97 -14.24
C ALA A 248 -23.88 2.05 -14.74
N MET A 249 -23.80 2.47 -16.00
CA MET A 249 -24.69 3.52 -16.54
C MET A 249 -26.17 3.16 -16.47
N ASP A 250 -26.54 1.88 -16.49
CA ASP A 250 -27.92 1.39 -16.37
C ASP A 250 -28.29 1.05 -14.91
N ALA A 251 -27.48 1.39 -13.92
CA ALA A 251 -27.77 1.11 -12.52
C ALA A 251 -28.90 2.00 -11.99
N GLU A 252 -29.92 1.37 -11.39
CA GLU A 252 -31.05 2.09 -10.76
C GLU A 252 -30.80 2.29 -9.26
N ARG A 253 -30.08 1.33 -8.57
CA ARG A 253 -29.82 1.40 -7.14
C ARG A 253 -28.31 1.34 -6.87
N TRP A 254 -27.84 2.30 -6.10
CA TRP A 254 -26.43 2.49 -5.80
C TRP A 254 -26.10 2.22 -4.33
N GLY A 255 -25.10 1.41 -4.09
CA GLY A 255 -24.52 1.24 -2.75
C GLY A 255 -23.27 2.13 -2.61
N VAL A 256 -23.31 3.13 -1.77
CA VAL A 256 -22.18 4.01 -1.50
C VAL A 256 -21.43 3.46 -0.28
N ILE A 257 -20.22 2.97 -0.46
CA ILE A 257 -19.44 2.33 0.58
C ILE A 257 -18.60 3.38 1.31
N PHE A 258 -18.89 3.56 2.60
CA PHE A 258 -18.05 4.31 3.51
C PHE A 258 -17.18 3.33 4.30
N CYS A 259 -15.85 3.41 4.14
CA CYS A 259 -14.93 2.60 4.90
C CYS A 259 -14.70 3.19 6.29
N THR A 260 -14.88 2.36 7.34
CA THR A 260 -14.71 2.78 8.74
C THR A 260 -13.27 2.65 9.25
N LYS A 261 -12.34 2.18 8.42
CA LYS A 261 -10.91 2.13 8.75
C LYS A 261 -10.33 3.54 8.90
N ILE A 262 -9.41 3.69 9.83
CA ILE A 262 -8.73 4.96 10.09
C ILE A 262 -8.03 5.43 8.83
N GLY A 263 -8.07 6.48 8.26
CA GLY A 263 -7.34 6.93 7.06
C GLY A 263 -7.94 6.50 5.72
N GLN A 264 -9.11 5.81 5.75
CA GLN A 264 -9.86 5.49 4.52
C GLN A 264 -11.23 6.17 4.46
N GLY A 265 -11.69 6.79 5.55
CA GLY A 265 -13.02 7.36 5.63
C GLY A 265 -13.14 8.70 4.91
N ARG A 266 -13.85 8.75 3.79
CA ARG A 266 -14.24 9.98 3.07
C ARG A 266 -15.73 10.24 3.29
N TRP A 267 -16.08 10.61 4.54
CA TRP A 267 -17.47 10.77 4.96
C TRP A 267 -18.23 11.80 4.14
N ASP A 268 -17.64 12.99 3.96
CA ASP A 268 -18.29 14.09 3.25
C ASP A 268 -18.57 13.71 1.80
N GLN A 269 -17.63 13.04 1.12
CA GLN A 269 -17.80 12.56 -0.24
C GLN A 269 -18.88 11.47 -0.34
N ALA A 270 -18.92 10.54 0.63
CA ALA A 270 -19.91 9.47 0.64
C ALA A 270 -21.34 10.02 0.90
N THR A 271 -21.49 10.97 1.82
CA THR A 271 -22.76 11.60 2.13
C THR A 271 -23.25 12.51 1.02
N GLU A 272 -22.37 13.27 0.38
CA GLU A 272 -22.70 14.10 -0.79
C GLU A 272 -23.33 13.27 -1.91
N ILE A 273 -22.78 12.09 -2.23
CA ILE A 273 -23.34 11.20 -3.25
C ILE A 273 -24.75 10.75 -2.87
N VAL A 274 -24.97 10.38 -1.61
CA VAL A 274 -26.29 9.91 -1.13
C VAL A 274 -27.31 11.03 -1.06
N GLU A 275 -26.90 12.24 -0.68
CA GLU A 275 -27.79 13.41 -0.59
C GLU A 275 -28.26 13.90 -1.99
N ASN A 276 -27.45 13.66 -3.02
CA ASN A 276 -27.75 14.07 -4.40
C ASN A 276 -28.42 12.98 -5.25
N ASN A 277 -28.63 11.77 -4.70
CA ASN A 277 -29.27 10.67 -5.43
C ASN A 277 -30.21 9.86 -4.52
N ASP A 278 -31.52 10.02 -4.70
CA ASP A 278 -32.55 9.33 -3.91
C ASP A 278 -32.49 7.80 -3.97
N ASN A 279 -31.78 7.24 -4.96
CA ASN A 279 -31.58 5.81 -5.13
C ASN A 279 -30.19 5.33 -4.66
N ALA A 280 -29.42 6.18 -4.00
CA ALA A 280 -28.13 5.84 -3.39
C ALA A 280 -28.27 5.58 -1.88
N TYR A 281 -27.63 4.54 -1.41
CA TYR A 281 -27.70 4.08 -0.02
C TYR A 281 -26.32 4.03 0.59
N LEU A 282 -26.11 4.75 1.70
CA LEU A 282 -24.85 4.70 2.46
C LEU A 282 -24.69 3.34 3.15
N ILE A 283 -23.60 2.65 2.86
CA ILE A 283 -23.24 1.36 3.44
C ILE A 283 -21.91 1.51 4.18
N THR A 284 -21.95 1.38 5.49
CA THR A 284 -20.74 1.46 6.32
C THR A 284 -20.14 0.09 6.54
N MET A 285 -18.84 -0.08 6.30
CA MET A 285 -18.13 -1.33 6.55
C MET A 285 -16.62 -1.10 6.73
N ASP A 286 -15.98 -2.04 7.42
CA ASP A 286 -14.52 -2.09 7.58
C ASP A 286 -13.86 -2.97 6.51
N GLU A 287 -14.44 -4.12 6.20
CA GLU A 287 -13.98 -5.05 5.19
C GLU A 287 -14.96 -5.11 4.02
N VAL A 288 -14.50 -4.70 2.84
CA VAL A 288 -15.27 -4.72 1.59
C VAL A 288 -14.95 -6.00 0.84
N THR A 289 -15.88 -6.97 0.89
CA THR A 289 -15.71 -8.26 0.21
C THR A 289 -16.90 -8.56 -0.71
N PRO A 290 -16.68 -9.34 -1.81
CA PRO A 290 -17.76 -9.70 -2.74
C PRO A 290 -18.97 -10.35 -2.07
N ASP A 291 -18.75 -11.24 -1.10
CA ASP A 291 -19.81 -11.95 -0.39
C ASP A 291 -20.69 -11.01 0.46
N ARG A 292 -20.06 -10.06 1.16
CA ARG A 292 -20.79 -9.06 1.96
C ARG A 292 -21.67 -8.19 1.07
N LEU A 293 -21.14 -7.70 -0.06
CA LEU A 293 -21.87 -6.82 -0.97
C LEU A 293 -23.02 -7.53 -1.70
N THR A 294 -22.86 -8.82 -2.02
CA THR A 294 -23.91 -9.59 -2.70
C THR A 294 -25.24 -9.55 -1.94
N ASN A 295 -25.21 -9.44 -0.61
CA ASN A 295 -26.40 -9.46 0.24
C ASN A 295 -27.22 -8.16 0.18
N PHE A 296 -26.66 -7.04 -0.30
CA PHE A 296 -27.39 -5.76 -0.39
C PHE A 296 -28.25 -5.64 -1.63
N GLY A 297 -27.97 -6.41 -2.69
CA GLY A 297 -28.77 -6.43 -3.91
C GLY A 297 -28.79 -5.10 -4.68
N MET A 298 -27.69 -4.33 -4.61
CA MET A 298 -27.50 -3.10 -5.40
C MET A 298 -27.12 -3.44 -6.84
N ASP A 299 -27.34 -2.50 -7.76
CA ASP A 299 -26.98 -2.67 -9.17
C ASP A 299 -25.54 -2.28 -9.45
N ALA A 300 -25.02 -1.29 -8.72
CA ALA A 300 -23.62 -0.87 -8.72
C ALA A 300 -23.23 -0.34 -7.35
N TYR A 301 -21.93 -0.21 -7.12
CA TYR A 301 -21.35 0.31 -5.88
C TYR A 301 -20.40 1.45 -6.18
N VAL A 302 -20.37 2.44 -5.28
CA VAL A 302 -19.36 3.50 -5.25
C VAL A 302 -18.50 3.30 -4.02
N ASN A 303 -17.21 3.08 -4.23
CA ASN A 303 -16.25 2.90 -3.16
C ASN A 303 -15.58 4.23 -2.83
N THR A 304 -15.88 4.79 -1.66
CA THR A 304 -15.18 5.98 -1.14
C THR A 304 -14.03 5.63 -0.19
N GLY A 305 -13.72 4.35 -0.02
CA GLY A 305 -12.57 3.86 0.75
C GLY A 305 -11.32 3.68 -0.10
N CYS A 306 -10.51 2.66 0.23
CA CYS A 306 -9.25 2.38 -0.46
C CYS A 306 -9.45 2.19 -1.98
N PRO A 307 -8.72 2.92 -2.84
CA PRO A 307 -8.82 2.77 -4.30
C PRO A 307 -8.57 1.35 -4.80
N ARG A 308 -7.72 0.59 -4.12
CA ARG A 308 -7.39 -0.80 -4.49
C ARG A 308 -8.60 -1.73 -4.52
N ILE A 309 -9.62 -1.47 -3.70
CA ILE A 309 -10.87 -2.24 -3.72
C ILE A 309 -11.53 -2.11 -5.09
N THR A 310 -11.49 -0.92 -5.68
CA THR A 310 -12.07 -0.65 -7.00
C THR A 310 -11.17 -1.13 -8.14
N THR A 311 -9.86 -0.95 -8.00
CA THR A 311 -8.89 -1.19 -9.06
C THR A 311 -8.40 -2.64 -9.10
N ASP A 312 -7.88 -3.17 -8.00
CA ASP A 312 -7.30 -4.51 -7.93
C ASP A 312 -8.36 -5.59 -7.73
N ASP A 313 -9.28 -5.34 -6.79
CA ASP A 313 -10.31 -6.30 -6.41
C ASP A 313 -11.58 -6.15 -7.25
N GLY A 314 -11.73 -5.05 -7.98
CA GLY A 314 -12.90 -4.75 -8.82
C GLY A 314 -13.40 -5.94 -9.66
N PRO A 315 -12.54 -6.70 -10.35
CA PRO A 315 -12.93 -7.87 -11.12
C PRO A 315 -13.54 -9.03 -10.30
N GLN A 316 -13.35 -9.06 -8.99
CA GLN A 316 -13.91 -10.09 -8.11
C GLN A 316 -15.38 -9.81 -7.77
N PHE A 317 -15.84 -8.56 -7.88
CA PHE A 317 -17.21 -8.18 -7.58
C PHE A 317 -18.15 -8.50 -8.74
N LYS A 318 -19.33 -9.05 -8.42
CA LYS A 318 -20.36 -9.40 -9.42
C LYS A 318 -21.01 -8.18 -10.04
N LYS A 319 -21.05 -7.08 -9.32
CA LYS A 319 -21.62 -5.79 -9.75
C LYS A 319 -20.50 -4.77 -9.94
N PRO A 320 -20.65 -3.77 -10.81
CA PRO A 320 -19.67 -2.73 -10.98
C PRO A 320 -19.30 -2.08 -9.66
N MET A 321 -18.00 -1.93 -9.43
CA MET A 321 -17.41 -1.18 -8.31
C MET A 321 -16.72 0.03 -8.92
N LEU A 322 -17.18 1.22 -8.58
CA LEU A 322 -16.72 2.49 -9.14
C LEU A 322 -16.00 3.32 -8.07
N THR A 323 -15.08 4.18 -8.50
CA THR A 323 -14.60 5.31 -7.71
C THR A 323 -15.66 6.42 -7.69
N PRO A 324 -15.55 7.43 -6.82
CA PRO A 324 -16.46 8.57 -6.85
C PRO A 324 -16.48 9.33 -8.18
N GLN A 325 -15.32 9.49 -8.83
CA GLN A 325 -15.27 10.12 -10.14
C GLN A 325 -15.94 9.25 -11.22
N GLU A 326 -15.65 7.96 -11.25
CA GLU A 326 -16.27 7.02 -12.18
C GLU A 326 -17.81 6.98 -12.01
N TYR A 327 -18.29 7.17 -10.78
CA TYR A 327 -19.73 7.33 -10.54
C TYR A 327 -20.29 8.58 -11.22
N ARG A 328 -19.63 9.76 -11.08
CA ARG A 328 -20.07 11.00 -11.75
C ARG A 328 -20.08 10.86 -13.27
N ILE A 329 -19.09 10.15 -13.82
CA ILE A 329 -19.08 9.81 -15.25
C ILE A 329 -20.26 8.89 -15.60
N ALA A 330 -20.51 7.86 -14.80
CA ALA A 330 -21.60 6.89 -15.07
C ALA A 330 -22.99 7.54 -15.05
N ILE A 331 -23.21 8.58 -14.24
CA ILE A 331 -24.48 9.32 -14.18
C ILE A 331 -24.50 10.53 -15.13
N GLY A 332 -23.43 10.78 -15.90
CA GLY A 332 -23.36 11.82 -16.92
C GLY A 332 -23.06 13.24 -16.41
N GLU A 333 -22.45 13.36 -15.23
CA GLU A 333 -21.99 14.64 -14.66
C GLU A 333 -20.58 15.02 -15.10
N GLU A 334 -19.72 14.04 -15.45
CA GLU A 334 -18.38 14.23 -15.96
C GLU A 334 -18.16 13.42 -17.25
N ASP A 335 -17.22 13.83 -18.07
CA ASP A 335 -16.88 13.15 -19.32
C ASP A 335 -15.90 12.00 -19.09
N LEU A 336 -15.99 10.95 -19.93
CA LEU A 336 -15.15 9.75 -19.81
C LEU A 336 -13.65 10.05 -20.03
N GLU A 337 -13.35 11.07 -20.82
CA GLU A 337 -12.01 11.55 -21.09
C GLU A 337 -11.32 12.17 -19.86
N GLU A 338 -12.09 12.57 -18.85
CA GLU A 338 -11.61 13.16 -17.60
C GLU A 338 -11.23 12.10 -16.54
N LEU A 339 -11.40 10.80 -16.87
CA LEU A 339 -11.13 9.72 -15.94
C LEU A 339 -9.69 9.75 -15.41
N ALA A 340 -9.53 9.97 -14.11
CA ALA A 340 -8.27 9.96 -13.39
C ALA A 340 -8.21 8.83 -12.35
N PHE A 341 -7.02 8.58 -11.86
CA PHE A 341 -6.83 7.63 -10.76
C PHE A 341 -7.35 8.22 -9.44
N ASP A 342 -8.06 7.40 -8.66
CA ASP A 342 -8.57 7.84 -7.35
C ASP A 342 -7.45 7.81 -6.31
N THR A 343 -7.08 8.98 -5.79
CA THR A 343 -6.00 9.16 -4.81
C THR A 343 -6.51 9.85 -3.55
N PHE A 344 -5.76 9.67 -2.48
CA PHE A 344 -5.95 10.38 -1.23
C PHE A 344 -4.88 11.46 -1.09
N HIS A 345 -5.28 12.70 -0.94
CA HIS A 345 -4.41 13.83 -0.69
C HIS A 345 -4.61 14.44 0.69
N GLY A 346 -3.62 15.17 1.18
CA GLY A 346 -3.69 15.93 2.43
C GLY A 346 -3.42 15.10 3.68
N THR A 347 -4.06 15.46 4.79
CA THR A 347 -3.88 14.81 6.10
C THR A 347 -4.71 13.54 6.23
N TRP A 348 -4.31 12.67 7.17
CA TRP A 348 -5.03 11.45 7.54
C TRP A 348 -6.34 11.74 8.27
#